data_3c0808e4c5ccf5b5f28b8810cb2b0ccd
#
_entry.id   3c0808e4c5ccf5b5f28b8810cb2b0ccd
#
_cell.length_a   1.000
_cell.length_b   1.000
_cell.length_c   1.000
_cell.angle_alpha   90.00
_cell.angle_beta   90.00
_cell.angle_gamma   90.00
#
_symmetry.space_group_name_H-M   'P 1'
#
loop_
_entity.id
_entity.type
_entity.pdbx_description
1 polymer ?
#
loop_
_entity_poly.entity_id
_entity_poly.type
_entity_poly.pdbx_seq_one_letter_code
_entity_poly.pdbx_strand_id
1 'polypeptide(L)'
;MKFIIEHLSKRFEKREVLRDISFTFESGKIYGLLGRNGAGKTTLFNCVNRDLKADSGAFFLEEGGTRRQLAAEDIGYVLSTPTVPEFLTGREFLKFYIEINEESIGTPKTADEYFDLINIAPEDRDKLLKDYSHGMKNKMQMLVNMISRPNVLLLDEPLTSLDVVVAEEMKQLLRALKTDRVILFSTHILELALDLCDEIVILNHGELEAVDKENLDNQEFKDKILQALREESHDYYLDNSSLLYLELAG
;
A
#
# COMPACT_ATOMS: atom_id res chain seq x y z
N MET A 1 13.66 12.51 5.97
CA MET A 1 13.94 11.04 6.00
C MET A 1 13.74 10.46 4.59
N LYS A 2 14.51 9.41 4.23
CA LYS A 2 14.38 8.69 2.97
C LYS A 2 14.21 7.20 3.24
N PHE A 3 13.34 6.54 2.51
CA PHE A 3 13.26 5.08 2.42
C PHE A 3 13.92 4.64 1.11
N ILE A 4 14.88 3.71 1.21
CA ILE A 4 15.73 3.30 0.09
C ILE A 4 15.59 1.80 -0.12
N ILE A 5 15.28 1.41 -1.34
CA ILE A 5 15.32 0.03 -1.83
C ILE A 5 16.55 -0.10 -2.72
N GLU A 6 17.36 -1.14 -2.50
CA GLU A 6 18.56 -1.42 -3.30
C GLU A 6 18.56 -2.85 -3.82
N HIS A 7 18.68 -2.97 -5.14
CA HIS A 7 18.89 -4.24 -5.85
C HIS A 7 17.88 -5.35 -5.50
N LEU A 8 16.60 -4.95 -5.28
CA LEU A 8 15.54 -5.89 -4.92
C LEU A 8 15.16 -6.75 -6.10
N SER A 9 15.30 -8.06 -5.95
CA SER A 9 14.79 -9.03 -6.92
C SER A 9 13.93 -10.09 -6.24
N LYS A 10 12.88 -10.54 -6.96
CA LYS A 10 12.03 -11.64 -6.53
C LYS A 10 11.55 -12.46 -7.70
N ARG A 11 11.75 -13.78 -7.60
CA ARG A 11 11.30 -14.79 -8.56
C ARG A 11 10.38 -15.80 -7.89
N PHE A 12 9.38 -16.25 -8.61
CA PHE A 12 8.56 -17.41 -8.28
C PHE A 12 8.74 -18.45 -9.37
N GLU A 13 9.32 -19.59 -9.03
CA GLU A 13 9.68 -20.64 -9.99
C GLU A 13 10.49 -20.10 -11.18
N LYS A 14 9.85 -20.00 -12.36
CA LYS A 14 10.48 -19.49 -13.60
C LYS A 14 10.19 -18.03 -13.89
N ARG A 15 9.22 -17.42 -13.16
CA ARG A 15 8.80 -16.04 -13.40
C ARG A 15 9.53 -15.09 -12.45
N GLU A 16 10.28 -14.15 -13.00
CA GLU A 16 10.86 -13.04 -12.28
C GLU A 16 9.82 -11.92 -12.20
N VAL A 17 9.41 -11.58 -10.96
CA VAL A 17 8.34 -10.62 -10.68
C VAL A 17 8.89 -9.25 -10.34
N LEU A 18 10.03 -9.20 -9.63
CA LEU A 18 10.77 -7.96 -9.34
C LEU A 18 12.19 -8.14 -9.86
N ARG A 19 12.71 -7.13 -10.59
CA ARG A 19 13.97 -7.20 -11.33
C ARG A 19 14.88 -6.05 -10.94
N ASP A 20 15.84 -6.33 -10.07
CA ASP A 20 16.91 -5.40 -9.66
C ASP A 20 16.41 -3.99 -9.32
N ILE A 21 15.29 -3.92 -8.59
CA ILE A 21 14.67 -2.64 -8.22
C ILE A 21 15.57 -1.87 -7.27
N SER A 22 15.94 -0.65 -7.68
CA SER A 22 16.60 0.33 -6.83
C SER A 22 15.83 1.65 -6.91
N PHE A 23 15.30 2.13 -5.77
CA PHE A 23 14.48 3.33 -5.72
C PHE A 23 14.58 4.02 -4.36
N THR A 24 14.44 5.35 -4.36
CA THR A 24 14.46 6.17 -3.14
C THR A 24 13.16 6.95 -3.02
N PHE A 25 12.47 6.77 -1.90
CA PHE A 25 11.27 7.50 -1.53
C PHE A 25 11.58 8.52 -0.43
N GLU A 26 11.03 9.72 -0.52
CA GLU A 26 11.24 10.80 0.45
C GLU A 26 10.01 10.96 1.36
N SER A 27 10.23 11.24 2.64
CA SER A 27 9.13 11.57 3.57
C SER A 27 8.43 12.88 3.18
N GLY A 28 7.19 13.02 3.63
CA GLY A 28 6.34 14.17 3.29
C GLY A 28 5.54 14.00 2.01
N LYS A 29 5.65 12.84 1.34
CA LYS A 29 4.98 12.55 0.07
C LYS A 29 4.18 11.26 0.14
N ILE A 30 3.09 11.22 -0.62
CA ILE A 30 2.34 10.01 -0.96
C ILE A 30 2.77 9.59 -2.36
N TYR A 31 3.36 8.41 -2.47
CA TYR A 31 3.75 7.79 -3.74
C TYR A 31 2.67 6.83 -4.21
N GLY A 32 2.13 7.06 -5.40
CA GLY A 32 1.23 6.13 -6.06
C GLY A 32 2.00 5.05 -6.79
N LEU A 33 2.02 3.83 -6.26
CA LEU A 33 2.56 2.67 -6.96
C LEU A 33 1.52 2.15 -7.94
N LEU A 34 1.62 2.59 -9.17
CA LEU A 34 0.69 2.25 -10.24
C LEU A 34 1.17 1.00 -10.97
N GLY A 35 0.26 0.11 -11.26
CA GLY A 35 0.53 -1.11 -12.02
C GLY A 35 -0.71 -1.96 -12.13
N ARG A 36 -0.79 -2.75 -13.20
CA ARG A 36 -1.92 -3.67 -13.41
C ARG A 36 -1.99 -4.76 -12.32
N ASN A 37 -3.10 -5.48 -12.30
CA ASN A 37 -3.22 -6.65 -11.43
C ASN A 37 -2.21 -7.72 -11.86
N GLY A 38 -1.45 -8.25 -10.88
CA GLY A 38 -0.38 -9.22 -11.13
C GLY A 38 0.98 -8.61 -11.58
N ALA A 39 1.13 -7.28 -11.61
CA ALA A 39 2.40 -6.61 -11.91
C ALA A 39 3.48 -6.80 -10.83
N GLY A 40 3.08 -7.20 -9.61
CA GLY A 40 4.02 -7.41 -8.50
C GLY A 40 3.92 -6.38 -7.37
N LYS A 41 2.91 -5.49 -7.35
CA LYS A 41 2.74 -4.47 -6.29
C LYS A 41 2.68 -5.08 -4.89
N THR A 42 1.79 -6.05 -4.68
CA THR A 42 1.69 -6.80 -3.42
C THR A 42 2.96 -7.60 -3.12
N THR A 43 3.64 -8.13 -4.16
CA THR A 43 4.93 -8.81 -3.98
C THR A 43 6.00 -7.84 -3.46
N LEU A 44 6.08 -6.64 -4.00
CA LEU A 44 6.98 -5.58 -3.53
C LEU A 44 6.69 -5.25 -2.07
N PHE A 45 5.43 -4.99 -1.72
CA PHE A 45 5.04 -4.66 -0.35
C PHE A 45 5.33 -5.80 0.63
N ASN A 46 5.05 -7.05 0.27
CA ASN A 46 5.36 -8.21 1.10
C ASN A 46 6.88 -8.42 1.28
N CYS A 47 7.70 -8.10 0.28
CA CYS A 47 9.16 -8.12 0.43
C CYS A 47 9.63 -7.02 1.39
N VAL A 48 9.10 -5.80 1.29
CA VAL A 48 9.42 -4.69 2.20
C VAL A 48 8.97 -5.03 3.62
N ASN A 49 7.75 -5.55 3.81
CA ASN A 49 7.20 -5.95 5.11
C ASN A 49 7.80 -7.25 5.67
N ARG A 50 8.66 -7.94 4.88
CA ARG A 50 9.31 -9.22 5.25
C ARG A 50 8.35 -10.42 5.39
N ASP A 51 7.11 -10.31 4.96
CA ASP A 51 6.18 -11.43 4.83
C ASP A 51 6.63 -12.40 3.73
N LEU A 52 7.36 -11.86 2.75
CA LEU A 52 7.98 -12.62 1.67
C LEU A 52 9.48 -12.36 1.63
N LYS A 53 10.27 -13.42 1.68
CA LYS A 53 11.73 -13.31 1.54
C LYS A 53 12.08 -12.92 0.10
N ALA A 54 12.76 -11.79 -0.06
CA ALA A 54 13.39 -11.40 -1.32
C ALA A 54 14.53 -12.35 -1.69
N ASP A 55 14.81 -12.50 -2.99
CA ASP A 55 15.93 -13.31 -3.45
C ASP A 55 17.25 -12.53 -3.38
N SER A 56 17.18 -11.21 -3.58
CA SER A 56 18.28 -10.28 -3.35
C SER A 56 17.74 -8.90 -2.94
N GLY A 57 18.64 -8.02 -2.51
CA GLY A 57 18.36 -6.63 -2.18
C GLY A 57 18.32 -6.34 -0.69
N ALA A 58 18.24 -5.05 -0.38
CA ALA A 58 18.17 -4.54 0.98
C ALA A 58 17.32 -3.29 1.08
N PHE A 59 16.83 -3.01 2.30
CA PHE A 59 15.97 -1.88 2.61
C PHE A 59 16.60 -1.02 3.69
N PHE A 60 16.61 0.30 3.50
CA PHE A 60 17.24 1.23 4.43
C PHE A 60 16.37 2.45 4.69
N LEU A 61 16.56 3.04 5.87
CA LEU A 61 16.16 4.39 6.17
C LEU A 61 17.40 5.28 6.28
N GLU A 62 17.31 6.48 5.71
CA GLU A 62 18.32 7.52 5.81
C GLU A 62 17.71 8.79 6.39
N GLU A 63 18.30 9.28 7.48
CA GLU A 63 17.87 10.50 8.15
C GLU A 63 19.08 11.29 8.66
N GLY A 64 19.13 12.60 8.35
CA GLY A 64 20.25 13.45 8.76
C GLY A 64 21.63 12.98 8.28
N GLY A 65 21.69 12.27 7.16
CA GLY A 65 22.93 11.68 6.62
C GLY A 65 23.32 10.34 7.28
N THR A 66 22.55 9.85 8.24
CA THR A 66 22.76 8.53 8.86
C THR A 66 21.85 7.50 8.19
N ARG A 67 22.46 6.42 7.74
CA ARG A 67 21.76 5.30 7.09
C ARG A 67 21.75 4.08 8.00
N ARG A 68 20.58 3.46 8.13
CA ARG A 68 20.39 2.18 8.86
C ARG A 68 19.48 1.24 8.08
N GLN A 69 19.55 -0.05 8.42
CA GLN A 69 18.58 -1.00 7.87
C GLN A 69 17.18 -0.68 8.36
N LEU A 70 16.19 -0.89 7.47
CA LEU A 70 14.78 -0.83 7.81
C LEU A 70 14.45 -1.93 8.81
N ALA A 71 13.83 -1.58 9.94
CA ALA A 71 13.40 -2.52 10.97
C ALA A 71 11.90 -2.81 10.84
N ALA A 72 11.40 -3.85 11.51
CA ALA A 72 9.98 -4.22 11.43
C ALA A 72 9.06 -3.12 12.03
N GLU A 73 9.50 -2.47 13.09
CA GLU A 73 8.81 -1.37 13.75
C GLU A 73 8.72 -0.09 12.89
N ASP A 74 9.54 0.01 11.86
CA ASP A 74 9.48 1.12 10.91
C ASP A 74 8.32 1.01 9.91
N ILE A 75 7.70 -0.15 9.82
CA ILE A 75 6.75 -0.48 8.75
C ILE A 75 5.33 -0.57 9.30
N GLY A 76 4.41 0.16 8.67
CA GLY A 76 2.98 -0.07 8.79
C GLY A 76 2.45 -0.67 7.49
N TYR A 77 1.57 -1.65 7.58
CA TYR A 77 1.01 -2.28 6.40
C TYR A 77 -0.52 -2.39 6.50
N VAL A 78 -1.20 -1.72 5.60
CA VAL A 78 -2.66 -1.78 5.44
C VAL A 78 -2.96 -2.66 4.24
N LEU A 79 -3.60 -3.79 4.50
CA LEU A 79 -3.94 -4.79 3.50
C LEU A 79 -5.23 -4.39 2.75
N SER A 80 -5.35 -4.81 1.49
CA SER A 80 -6.55 -4.64 0.66
C SER A 80 -7.80 -5.31 1.28
N THR A 81 -7.58 -6.45 1.93
CA THR A 81 -8.60 -7.10 2.75
C THR A 81 -8.29 -6.81 4.21
N PRO A 82 -9.11 -6.02 4.91
CA PRO A 82 -8.82 -5.64 6.28
C PRO A 82 -8.80 -6.85 7.21
N THR A 83 -7.70 -6.97 7.94
CA THR A 83 -7.52 -8.01 8.97
C THR A 83 -7.61 -7.37 10.35
N VAL A 84 -8.62 -7.73 11.11
CA VAL A 84 -8.86 -7.27 12.48
C VAL A 84 -9.20 -8.47 13.37
N PRO A 85 -8.94 -8.41 14.70
CA PRO A 85 -9.28 -9.49 15.63
C PRO A 85 -10.79 -9.55 15.83
N GLU A 86 -11.47 -10.37 15.06
CA GLU A 86 -12.94 -10.42 14.95
C GLU A 86 -13.68 -10.69 16.27
N PHE A 87 -12.99 -11.29 17.25
CA PHE A 87 -13.54 -11.67 18.57
C PHE A 87 -13.46 -10.52 19.62
N LEU A 88 -12.83 -9.40 19.30
CA LEU A 88 -12.78 -8.20 20.13
C LEU A 88 -13.82 -7.17 19.68
N THR A 89 -14.28 -6.34 20.62
CA THR A 89 -14.97 -5.10 20.24
C THR A 89 -13.97 -4.06 19.72
N GLY A 90 -14.48 -3.09 18.96
CA GLY A 90 -13.62 -1.99 18.49
C GLY A 90 -12.88 -1.29 19.65
N ARG A 91 -13.60 -1.04 20.75
CA ARG A 91 -13.04 -0.39 21.94
C ARG A 91 -11.97 -1.25 22.64
N GLU A 92 -12.22 -2.56 22.82
CA GLU A 92 -11.24 -3.46 23.43
C GLU A 92 -9.97 -3.53 22.60
N PHE A 93 -10.11 -3.70 21.29
CA PHE A 93 -8.97 -3.73 20.37
C PHE A 93 -8.15 -2.44 20.42
N LEU A 94 -8.83 -1.29 20.37
CA LEU A 94 -8.14 0.01 20.38
C LEU A 94 -7.43 0.28 21.71
N LYS A 95 -8.08 -0.02 22.85
CA LYS A 95 -7.45 0.11 24.17
C LYS A 95 -6.20 -0.77 24.28
N PHE A 96 -6.32 -2.03 23.90
CA PHE A 96 -5.19 -2.97 23.88
C PHE A 96 -4.04 -2.41 23.02
N TYR A 97 -4.37 -1.89 21.83
CA TYR A 97 -3.37 -1.36 20.90
C TYR A 97 -2.67 -0.11 21.42
N ILE A 98 -3.40 0.79 22.10
CA ILE A 98 -2.84 1.96 22.77
C ILE A 98 -1.88 1.52 23.88
N GLU A 99 -2.28 0.55 24.70
CA GLU A 99 -1.48 0.03 25.82
C GLU A 99 -0.13 -0.53 25.36
N ILE A 100 -0.13 -1.40 24.36
CA ILE A 100 1.13 -2.00 23.86
C ILE A 100 2.05 -1.01 23.13
N ASN A 101 1.54 0.14 22.71
CA ASN A 101 2.32 1.20 22.03
C ASN A 101 2.53 2.45 22.89
N GLU A 102 2.25 2.40 24.20
CA GLU A 102 2.28 3.55 25.10
C GLU A 102 3.61 4.32 25.05
N GLU A 103 4.73 3.61 25.01
CA GLU A 103 6.08 4.21 24.93
C GLU A 103 6.29 4.98 23.62
N SER A 104 5.68 4.54 22.52
CA SER A 104 5.83 5.15 21.19
C SER A 104 4.88 6.32 20.94
N ILE A 105 3.74 6.34 21.65
CA ILE A 105 2.67 7.32 21.41
C ILE A 105 2.96 8.66 22.08
N GLY A 106 3.71 8.67 23.19
CA GLY A 106 3.92 9.83 24.05
C GLY A 106 2.68 10.12 24.90
N THR A 107 1.94 11.19 24.62
CA THR A 107 0.66 11.48 25.30
C THR A 107 -0.48 10.84 24.50
N PRO A 108 -1.01 9.68 24.91
CA PRO A 108 -2.07 9.01 24.17
C PRO A 108 -3.39 9.77 24.29
N LYS A 109 -4.15 9.80 23.20
CA LYS A 109 -5.57 10.17 23.23
C LYS A 109 -6.38 9.04 23.86
N THR A 110 -7.56 9.34 24.33
CA THR A 110 -8.54 8.32 24.74
C THR A 110 -9.01 7.51 23.54
N ALA A 111 -9.52 6.30 23.78
CA ALA A 111 -10.08 5.48 22.71
C ALA A 111 -11.22 6.22 21.97
N ASP A 112 -12.03 7.01 22.68
CA ASP A 112 -13.12 7.79 22.07
C ASP A 112 -12.60 8.90 21.16
N GLU A 113 -11.57 9.62 21.55
CA GLU A 113 -10.92 10.64 20.70
C GLU A 113 -10.28 10.02 19.44
N TYR A 114 -9.77 8.80 19.52
CA TYR A 114 -9.27 8.08 18.35
C TYR A 114 -10.40 7.63 17.42
N PHE A 115 -11.54 7.16 17.96
CA PHE A 115 -12.71 6.84 17.16
C PHE A 115 -13.29 8.06 16.45
N ASP A 116 -13.28 9.22 17.12
CA ASP A 116 -13.73 10.49 16.51
C ASP A 116 -12.86 10.86 15.30
N LEU A 117 -11.54 10.62 15.36
CA LEU A 117 -10.62 10.89 14.25
C LEU A 117 -10.95 10.11 12.97
N ILE A 118 -11.53 8.92 13.10
CA ILE A 118 -11.87 8.05 11.97
C ILE A 118 -13.38 7.96 11.73
N ASN A 119 -14.16 8.82 12.36
CA ASN A 119 -15.62 8.88 12.22
C ASN A 119 -16.30 7.51 12.43
N ILE A 120 -16.00 6.83 13.56
CA ILE A 120 -16.76 5.66 14.02
C ILE A 120 -17.80 6.13 15.02
N ALA A 121 -19.08 5.91 14.70
CA ALA A 121 -20.21 6.33 15.50
C ALA A 121 -20.16 5.70 16.92
N PRO A 122 -20.58 6.44 17.97
CA PRO A 122 -20.53 5.94 19.35
C PRO A 122 -21.22 4.59 19.56
N GLU A 123 -22.34 4.36 18.90
CA GLU A 123 -23.09 3.10 18.95
C GLU A 123 -22.41 1.89 18.30
N ASP A 124 -21.35 2.13 17.50
CA ASP A 124 -20.59 1.07 16.84
C ASP A 124 -19.32 0.69 17.61
N ARG A 125 -18.80 1.57 18.48
CA ARG A 125 -17.50 1.43 19.15
C ARG A 125 -17.38 0.18 20.01
N ASP A 126 -18.49 -0.26 20.59
CA ASP A 126 -18.58 -1.42 21.48
C ASP A 126 -19.16 -2.69 20.77
N LYS A 127 -19.38 -2.64 19.43
CA LYS A 127 -19.70 -3.80 18.63
C LYS A 127 -18.45 -4.65 18.38
N LEU A 128 -18.65 -5.97 18.17
CA LEU A 128 -17.56 -6.86 17.75
C LEU A 128 -17.01 -6.45 16.38
N LEU A 129 -15.70 -6.52 16.20
CA LEU A 129 -15.06 -6.19 14.93
C LEU A 129 -15.51 -7.08 13.76
N LYS A 130 -15.99 -8.30 14.02
CA LYS A 130 -16.61 -9.13 12.98
C LYS A 130 -17.85 -8.47 12.36
N ASP A 131 -18.57 -7.65 13.14
CA ASP A 131 -19.83 -7.00 12.75
C ASP A 131 -19.59 -5.61 12.11
N TYR A 132 -18.34 -5.15 12.06
CA TYR A 132 -17.96 -3.94 11.37
C TYR A 132 -18.08 -4.10 9.86
N SER A 133 -18.55 -3.07 9.19
CA SER A 133 -18.51 -3.01 7.71
C SER A 133 -17.07 -3.06 7.19
N HIS A 134 -16.89 -3.37 5.92
CA HIS A 134 -15.57 -3.35 5.28
C HIS A 134 -14.86 -1.99 5.45
N GLY A 135 -15.59 -0.90 5.23
CA GLY A 135 -15.08 0.46 5.43
C GLY A 135 -14.67 0.75 6.89
N MET A 136 -15.44 0.30 7.87
CA MET A 136 -15.10 0.44 9.28
C MET A 136 -13.86 -0.38 9.65
N LYS A 137 -13.71 -1.59 9.13
CA LYS A 137 -12.51 -2.42 9.33
C LYS A 137 -11.27 -1.74 8.72
N ASN A 138 -11.39 -1.14 7.53
CA ASN A 138 -10.31 -0.35 6.92
C ASN A 138 -9.93 0.87 7.76
N LYS A 139 -10.90 1.62 8.28
CA LYS A 139 -10.66 2.74 9.20
C LYS A 139 -9.90 2.28 10.45
N MET A 140 -10.24 1.12 11.03
CA MET A 140 -9.53 0.55 12.18
C MET A 140 -8.08 0.18 11.84
N GLN A 141 -7.82 -0.46 10.69
CA GLN A 141 -6.44 -0.74 10.24
C GLN A 141 -5.63 0.55 10.06
N MET A 142 -6.22 1.56 9.46
CA MET A 142 -5.56 2.86 9.31
C MET A 142 -5.26 3.50 10.67
N LEU A 143 -6.22 3.45 11.60
CA LEU A 143 -6.07 4.02 12.94
C LEU A 143 -4.89 3.40 13.70
N VAL A 144 -4.75 2.07 13.69
CA VAL A 144 -3.62 1.42 14.38
C VAL A 144 -2.28 1.82 13.77
N ASN A 145 -2.21 1.98 12.44
CA ASN A 145 -1.02 2.50 11.78
C ASN A 145 -0.76 4.00 12.07
N MET A 146 -1.78 4.78 12.38
CA MET A 146 -1.60 6.15 12.88
C MET A 146 -0.98 6.16 14.28
N ILE A 147 -1.45 5.26 15.14
CA ILE A 147 -1.02 5.14 16.53
C ILE A 147 0.44 4.67 16.61
N SER A 148 0.82 3.64 15.87
CA SER A 148 2.19 3.09 15.86
C SER A 148 3.23 4.00 15.20
N ARG A 149 2.81 5.02 14.44
CA ARG A 149 3.67 6.01 13.78
C ARG A 149 4.84 5.41 12.97
N PRO A 150 4.59 4.47 12.07
CA PRO A 150 5.66 3.88 11.27
C PRO A 150 6.33 4.93 10.37
N ASN A 151 7.62 4.75 10.10
CA ASN A 151 8.37 5.59 9.17
C ASN A 151 7.95 5.38 7.71
N VAL A 152 7.55 4.15 7.38
CA VAL A 152 7.08 3.73 6.05
C VAL A 152 5.70 3.11 6.18
N LEU A 153 4.71 3.67 5.50
CA LEU A 153 3.35 3.16 5.48
C LEU A 153 3.03 2.60 4.10
N LEU A 154 2.79 1.30 4.04
CA LEU A 154 2.41 0.57 2.84
C LEU A 154 0.90 0.39 2.83
N LEU A 155 0.25 0.70 1.71
CA LEU A 155 -1.20 0.65 1.54
C LEU A 155 -1.51 -0.13 0.27
N ASP A 156 -1.96 -1.39 0.41
CA ASP A 156 -2.24 -2.24 -0.75
C ASP A 156 -3.70 -2.13 -1.15
N GLU A 157 -3.97 -1.34 -2.18
CA GLU A 157 -5.29 -1.05 -2.74
C GLU A 157 -6.36 -0.67 -1.68
N PRO A 158 -6.06 0.19 -0.69
CA PRO A 158 -6.87 0.38 0.51
C PRO A 158 -8.21 1.08 0.25
N LEU A 159 -8.38 1.71 -0.91
CA LEU A 159 -9.62 2.41 -1.29
C LEU A 159 -10.50 1.61 -2.26
N THR A 160 -10.06 0.42 -2.64
CA THR A 160 -10.84 -0.47 -3.51
C THR A 160 -12.06 -1.00 -2.75
N SER A 161 -13.21 -0.93 -3.35
CA SER A 161 -14.49 -1.40 -2.78
C SER A 161 -15.04 -0.57 -1.60
N LEU A 162 -14.54 0.65 -1.38
CA LEU A 162 -15.13 1.60 -0.45
C LEU A 162 -16.19 2.46 -1.16
N ASP A 163 -17.22 2.86 -0.42
CA ASP A 163 -18.11 3.90 -0.89
C ASP A 163 -17.40 5.27 -0.97
N VAL A 164 -17.97 6.19 -1.74
CA VAL A 164 -17.36 7.48 -2.05
C VAL A 164 -17.06 8.30 -0.80
N VAL A 165 -17.93 8.25 0.21
CA VAL A 165 -17.78 9.04 1.45
C VAL A 165 -16.60 8.50 2.26
N VAL A 166 -16.56 7.19 2.50
CA VAL A 166 -15.47 6.54 3.23
C VAL A 166 -14.14 6.70 2.51
N ALA A 167 -14.13 6.58 1.17
CA ALA A 167 -12.93 6.77 0.36
C ALA A 167 -12.37 8.21 0.51
N GLU A 168 -13.24 9.23 0.53
CA GLU A 168 -12.81 10.63 0.72
C GLU A 168 -12.28 10.88 2.15
N GLU A 169 -12.93 10.34 3.17
CA GLU A 169 -12.42 10.40 4.55
C GLU A 169 -11.03 9.77 4.66
N MET A 170 -10.82 8.61 4.04
CA MET A 170 -9.53 7.92 4.02
C MET A 170 -8.45 8.73 3.30
N LYS A 171 -8.77 9.37 2.18
CA LYS A 171 -7.84 10.27 1.47
C LYS A 171 -7.42 11.47 2.33
N GLN A 172 -8.37 12.10 3.02
CA GLN A 172 -8.07 13.21 3.94
C GLN A 172 -7.13 12.76 5.07
N LEU A 173 -7.38 11.58 5.62
CA LEU A 173 -6.55 10.97 6.65
C LEU A 173 -5.12 10.74 6.15
N LEU A 174 -4.95 10.17 4.96
CA LEU A 174 -3.64 9.93 4.34
C LEU A 174 -2.87 11.24 4.09
N ARG A 175 -3.55 12.27 3.60
CA ARG A 175 -2.97 13.61 3.41
C ARG A 175 -2.47 14.22 4.72
N ALA A 176 -3.17 13.97 5.83
CA ALA A 176 -2.74 14.43 7.16
C ALA A 176 -1.54 13.64 7.70
N LEU A 177 -1.40 12.37 7.33
CA LEU A 177 -0.36 11.48 7.84
C LEU A 177 1.00 11.62 7.14
N LYS A 178 1.08 12.23 5.96
CA LYS A 178 2.29 12.18 5.12
C LYS A 178 3.48 12.99 5.64
N THR A 179 3.26 13.96 6.55
CA THR A 179 4.22 15.03 6.88
C THR A 179 5.62 14.53 7.29
N ASP A 180 5.69 13.44 8.05
CA ASP A 180 6.92 12.93 8.66
C ASP A 180 7.28 11.50 8.24
N ARG A 181 6.55 10.92 7.29
CA ARG A 181 6.71 9.53 6.85
C ARG A 181 6.67 9.38 5.33
N VAL A 182 7.10 8.23 4.87
CA VAL A 182 6.92 7.80 3.48
C VAL A 182 5.63 7.01 3.38
N ILE A 183 4.75 7.37 2.45
CA ILE A 183 3.52 6.63 2.18
C ILE A 183 3.58 6.07 0.76
N LEU A 184 3.50 4.74 0.63
CA LEU A 184 3.35 4.04 -0.64
C LEU A 184 1.93 3.50 -0.75
N PHE A 185 1.21 3.98 -1.75
CA PHE A 185 -0.18 3.65 -2.03
C PHE A 185 -0.27 2.87 -3.34
N SER A 186 -0.55 1.56 -3.29
CA SER A 186 -0.72 0.79 -4.51
C SER A 186 -2.12 0.95 -5.10
N THR A 187 -2.20 1.07 -6.41
CA THR A 187 -3.47 1.09 -7.15
C THR A 187 -3.26 0.68 -8.60
N HIS A 188 -4.33 0.23 -9.24
CA HIS A 188 -4.40 0.05 -10.69
C HIS A 188 -5.27 1.13 -11.36
N ILE A 189 -5.77 2.10 -10.58
CA ILE A 189 -6.66 3.19 -11.04
C ILE A 189 -5.86 4.48 -11.14
N LEU A 190 -5.60 4.94 -12.37
CA LEU A 190 -4.80 6.13 -12.63
C LEU A 190 -5.42 7.39 -12.00
N GLU A 191 -6.72 7.59 -12.16
CA GLU A 191 -7.43 8.77 -11.65
C GLU A 191 -7.29 8.89 -10.13
N LEU A 192 -7.31 7.76 -9.41
CA LEU A 192 -7.10 7.73 -7.97
C LEU A 192 -5.68 8.13 -7.57
N ALA A 193 -4.68 7.64 -8.32
CA ALA A 193 -3.29 8.03 -8.09
C ALA A 193 -3.07 9.53 -8.38
N LEU A 194 -3.70 10.07 -9.41
CA LEU A 194 -3.64 11.50 -9.76
C LEU A 194 -4.24 12.40 -8.69
N ASP A 195 -5.37 11.97 -8.09
CA ASP A 195 -6.07 12.73 -7.05
C ASP A 195 -5.33 12.72 -5.71
N LEU A 196 -4.81 11.56 -5.29
CA LEU A 196 -4.27 11.38 -3.94
C LEU A 196 -2.76 11.60 -3.83
N CYS A 197 -1.98 11.15 -4.82
CA CYS A 197 -0.53 11.02 -4.69
C CYS A 197 0.23 12.28 -5.09
N ASP A 198 1.33 12.55 -4.40
CA ASP A 198 2.25 13.65 -4.76
C ASP A 198 3.17 13.24 -5.93
N GLU A 199 3.57 11.97 -5.95
CA GLU A 199 4.38 11.37 -7.02
C GLU A 199 3.79 10.03 -7.46
N ILE A 200 4.01 9.66 -8.73
CA ILE A 200 3.57 8.39 -9.28
C ILE A 200 4.79 7.57 -9.69
N VAL A 201 4.79 6.30 -9.31
CA VAL A 201 5.80 5.32 -9.70
C VAL A 201 5.09 4.16 -10.36
N ILE A 202 5.50 3.77 -11.55
CA ILE A 202 4.91 2.65 -12.27
C ILE A 202 5.75 1.40 -12.02
N LEU A 203 5.08 0.31 -11.62
CA LEU A 203 5.67 -1.02 -11.62
C LEU A 203 5.28 -1.74 -12.91
N ASN A 204 6.23 -1.88 -13.81
CA ASN A 204 6.04 -2.53 -15.09
C ASN A 204 7.20 -3.49 -15.39
N HIS A 205 6.91 -4.69 -15.89
CA HIS A 205 7.90 -5.74 -16.20
C HIS A 205 8.91 -6.03 -15.08
N GLY A 206 8.51 -5.79 -13.83
CA GLY A 206 9.34 -6.02 -12.64
C GLY A 206 10.27 -4.86 -12.28
N GLU A 207 10.20 -3.73 -12.96
CA GLU A 207 10.99 -2.53 -12.73
C GLU A 207 10.13 -1.36 -12.24
N LEU A 208 10.73 -0.43 -11.48
CA LEU A 208 10.08 0.80 -11.03
C LEU A 208 10.53 1.98 -11.88
N GLU A 209 9.58 2.73 -12.40
CA GLU A 209 9.81 3.96 -13.15
C GLU A 209 9.05 5.13 -12.52
N ALA A 210 9.78 6.21 -12.18
CA ALA A 210 9.17 7.43 -11.70
C ALA A 210 8.49 8.18 -12.86
N VAL A 211 7.28 8.68 -12.59
CA VAL A 211 6.50 9.46 -13.55
C VAL A 211 6.51 10.92 -13.14
N ASP A 212 7.02 11.79 -14.02
CA ASP A 212 6.97 13.22 -13.81
C ASP A 212 5.53 13.75 -14.00
N LYS A 213 4.96 14.29 -12.93
CA LYS A 213 3.59 14.84 -12.93
C LYS A 213 3.43 16.03 -13.90
N GLU A 214 4.48 16.80 -14.19
CA GLU A 214 4.41 17.89 -15.16
C GLU A 214 4.06 17.38 -16.57
N ASN A 215 4.38 16.12 -16.86
CA ASN A 215 4.01 15.46 -18.11
C ASN A 215 2.59 14.87 -18.13
N LEU A 216 1.90 14.79 -16.97
CA LEU A 216 0.58 14.20 -16.88
C LEU A 216 -0.56 15.02 -17.50
N ASP A 217 -0.35 16.31 -17.73
CA ASP A 217 -1.27 17.16 -18.52
C ASP A 217 -1.20 16.85 -20.02
N ASN A 218 -0.17 16.14 -20.47
CA ASN A 218 -0.02 15.70 -21.84
C ASN A 218 -0.82 14.40 -22.07
N GLN A 219 -1.81 14.46 -23.00
CA GLN A 219 -2.63 13.30 -23.35
C GLN A 219 -1.80 12.11 -23.85
N GLU A 220 -0.75 12.39 -24.62
CA GLU A 220 0.16 11.36 -25.13
C GLU A 220 0.88 10.59 -24.01
N PHE A 221 1.21 11.28 -22.93
CA PHE A 221 1.83 10.66 -21.75
C PHE A 221 0.83 9.82 -20.95
N LYS A 222 -0.41 10.31 -20.77
CA LYS A 222 -1.50 9.51 -20.18
C LYS A 222 -1.75 8.22 -20.99
N ASP A 223 -1.74 8.34 -22.31
CA ASP A 223 -1.94 7.19 -23.20
C ASP A 223 -0.79 6.18 -23.07
N LYS A 224 0.46 6.62 -22.91
CA LYS A 224 1.60 5.74 -22.61
C LYS A 224 1.45 4.98 -21.29
N ILE A 225 1.04 5.67 -20.23
CA ILE A 225 0.76 5.03 -18.93
C ILE A 225 -0.36 3.99 -19.10
N LEU A 226 -1.46 4.36 -19.75
CA LEU A 226 -2.58 3.46 -20.00
C LEU A 226 -2.16 2.27 -20.87
N GLN A 227 -1.26 2.47 -21.83
CA GLN A 227 -0.68 1.41 -22.64
C GLN A 227 0.18 0.48 -21.77
N ALA A 228 1.09 0.99 -20.95
CA ALA A 228 1.89 0.20 -20.02
C ALA A 228 1.01 -0.63 -19.04
N LEU A 229 -0.18 -0.11 -18.67
CA LEU A 229 -1.15 -0.83 -17.84
C LEU A 229 -1.95 -1.90 -18.62
N ARG A 230 -1.95 -1.88 -19.97
CA ARG A 230 -2.70 -2.79 -20.84
C ARG A 230 -1.85 -3.91 -21.46
N GLU A 231 -0.57 -3.69 -21.67
CA GLU A 231 0.29 -4.47 -22.61
C GLU A 231 0.51 -5.96 -22.35
N GLU A 232 0.07 -6.55 -21.23
CA GLU A 232 0.25 -8.00 -21.06
C GLU A 232 -1.02 -8.87 -21.24
N SER A 233 -2.11 -8.33 -21.71
CA SER A 233 -3.27 -9.17 -22.04
C SER A 233 -3.06 -10.05 -23.28
N HIS A 234 -2.00 -9.81 -24.07
CA HIS A 234 -1.74 -10.54 -25.33
C HIS A 234 -0.92 -11.82 -25.12
N ASP A 235 0.01 -11.86 -24.17
CA ASP A 235 0.85 -13.04 -23.96
C ASP A 235 0.12 -14.22 -23.30
N TYR A 236 -0.97 -13.96 -22.58
CA TYR A 236 -1.76 -15.01 -21.92
C TYR A 236 -2.68 -15.77 -22.91
N TYR A 237 -3.03 -15.16 -24.04
CA TYR A 237 -3.88 -15.79 -25.06
C TYR A 237 -3.11 -16.58 -26.10
N LEU A 238 -1.83 -16.31 -26.31
CA LEU A 238 -1.01 -17.03 -27.31
C LEU A 238 -0.54 -18.39 -26.81
N ASP A 239 -0.38 -18.59 -25.50
CA ASP A 239 0.07 -19.87 -24.94
C ASP A 239 -1.11 -20.88 -24.75
N ASN A 240 -2.35 -20.38 -24.58
CA ASN A 240 -3.54 -21.24 -24.49
C ASN A 240 -4.22 -21.54 -25.84
N SER A 241 -3.99 -20.74 -26.86
CA SER A 241 -4.59 -21.00 -28.18
C SER A 241 -3.89 -22.13 -28.93
N SER A 242 -2.61 -22.41 -28.66
CA SER A 242 -1.88 -23.53 -29.21
C SER A 242 -2.27 -24.90 -28.61
N LEU A 243 -2.84 -24.93 -27.42
CA LEU A 243 -3.32 -26.17 -26.79
C LEU A 243 -4.76 -26.55 -27.20
N LEU A 244 -5.60 -25.56 -27.53
CA LEU A 244 -6.98 -25.83 -27.97
C LEU A 244 -7.09 -26.34 -29.43
N TYR A 245 -6.09 -26.06 -30.26
CA TYR A 245 -6.08 -26.57 -31.66
C TYR A 245 -5.59 -28.01 -31.80
N LEU A 246 -4.95 -28.60 -30.79
CA LEU A 246 -4.48 -29.99 -30.79
C LEU A 246 -5.54 -31.00 -30.30
N GLU A 247 -6.60 -30.54 -29.59
CA GLU A 247 -7.69 -31.44 -29.14
C GLU A 247 -8.88 -31.56 -30.12
N LEU A 248 -8.93 -30.72 -31.17
CA LEU A 248 -10.02 -30.79 -32.17
C LEU A 248 -9.60 -31.41 -33.51
N ALA A 249 -8.38 -31.95 -33.62
CA ALA A 249 -7.86 -32.61 -34.83
C ALA A 249 -7.47 -34.08 -34.60
N GLY A 250 -8.02 -34.72 -33.55
CA GLY A 250 -7.87 -36.17 -33.28
C GLY A 250 -9.19 -36.91 -33.33
#